data_3ab9106bfb7510378e94eb5f6fe285b9
#
_entry.id   3ab9106bfb7510378e94eb5f6fe285b9
#
_cell.length_a   1.000
_cell.length_b   1.000
_cell.length_c   1.000
_cell.angle_alpha   90.00
_cell.angle_beta   90.00
_cell.angle_gamma   90.00
#
_symmetry.space_group_name_H-M   'P 1'
#
loop_
_entity.id
_entity.type
_entity.pdbx_description
1 polymer ?
#
loop_
_entity_poly.entity_id
_entity_poly.type
_entity_poly.pdbx_seq_one_letter_code
_entity_poly.pdbx_strand_id
1 'polypeptide(L)'
;MQTLDPELQQRAAHIKLLILDVDGVLTDGGIFIRDNGEEIKSFHTLDGHGLKMLQASGVQTAVITGRDAPSVGIRVKQLGINYYFKGISDKRAAYEELRAKAGVEEGECAFVGDDVVDLPVMVRCGLPVAVPDAHWFTLQHAAYITKQAGGAGAVREVCDLIMRAKGTLGAALNEYIK
;
A
#
# COMPACT_ATOMS: atom_id res chain seq x y z
N MET A 1 13.45 -12.80 -15.56
CA MET A 1 12.89 -11.69 -14.73
C MET A 1 13.25 -10.39 -15.40
N GLN A 2 12.30 -9.52 -15.75
CA GLN A 2 12.60 -8.20 -16.34
C GLN A 2 13.45 -7.37 -15.36
N THR A 3 14.46 -6.69 -15.85
CA THR A 3 15.23 -5.70 -15.08
C THR A 3 14.33 -4.51 -14.76
N LEU A 4 14.33 -4.09 -13.50
CA LEU A 4 13.64 -2.86 -13.09
C LEU A 4 14.37 -1.66 -13.70
N ASP A 5 13.62 -0.61 -13.99
CA ASP A 5 14.20 0.71 -14.28
C ASP A 5 15.14 1.12 -13.12
N PRO A 6 16.34 1.65 -13.39
CA PRO A 6 17.32 1.98 -12.35
C PRO A 6 16.80 3.00 -11.32
N GLU A 7 16.02 4.00 -11.73
CA GLU A 7 15.44 4.98 -10.83
C GLU A 7 14.39 4.35 -9.92
N LEU A 8 13.49 3.53 -10.48
CA LEU A 8 12.51 2.78 -9.72
C LEU A 8 13.18 1.81 -8.73
N GLN A 9 14.22 1.12 -9.16
CA GLN A 9 15.03 0.24 -8.30
C GLN A 9 15.60 0.99 -7.10
N GLN A 10 16.18 2.17 -7.34
CA GLN A 10 16.76 3.00 -6.29
C GLN A 10 15.70 3.48 -5.30
N ARG A 11 14.58 4.02 -5.80
CA ARG A 11 13.45 4.47 -4.95
C ARG A 11 12.95 3.32 -4.07
N ALA A 12 12.63 2.18 -4.66
CA ALA A 12 12.08 1.03 -3.95
C ALA A 12 13.04 0.43 -2.91
N ALA A 13 14.35 0.45 -3.17
CA ALA A 13 15.36 -0.04 -2.24
C ALA A 13 15.45 0.77 -0.93
N HIS A 14 15.10 2.06 -0.97
CA HIS A 14 15.14 2.94 0.21
C HIS A 14 13.91 2.83 1.11
N ILE A 15 12.83 2.18 0.67
CA ILE A 15 11.56 2.13 1.39
C ILE A 15 11.68 1.38 2.72
N LYS A 16 11.23 2.03 3.79
CA LYS A 16 11.11 1.49 5.14
C LYS A 16 9.66 1.38 5.62
N LEU A 17 8.75 2.15 4.98
CA LEU A 17 7.34 2.19 5.31
C LEU A 17 6.49 2.13 4.03
N LEU A 18 5.63 1.11 3.91
CA LEU A 18 4.60 1.02 2.88
C LEU A 18 3.26 1.48 3.46
N ILE A 19 2.67 2.49 2.85
CA ILE A 19 1.39 3.09 3.23
C ILE A 19 0.36 2.79 2.14
N LEU A 20 -0.83 2.40 2.53
CA LEU A 20 -1.90 1.98 1.63
C LEU A 20 -3.17 2.80 1.88
N ASP A 21 -3.83 3.22 0.82
CA ASP A 21 -5.26 3.45 0.88
C ASP A 21 -6.02 2.11 0.92
N VAL A 22 -7.32 2.14 1.13
CA VAL A 22 -8.17 0.94 1.22
C VAL A 22 -9.04 0.77 -0.01
N ASP A 23 -9.95 1.74 -0.23
CA ASP A 23 -10.95 1.63 -1.30
C ASP A 23 -10.27 1.91 -2.65
N GLY A 24 -10.32 0.95 -3.57
CA GLY A 24 -9.59 1.03 -4.84
C GLY A 24 -8.15 0.52 -4.79
N VAL A 25 -7.56 0.27 -3.62
CA VAL A 25 -6.19 -0.24 -3.45
C VAL A 25 -6.18 -1.64 -2.84
N LEU A 26 -6.60 -1.78 -1.56
CA LEU A 26 -6.77 -3.07 -0.90
C LEU A 26 -8.07 -3.78 -1.31
N THR A 27 -9.02 -3.03 -1.86
CA THR A 27 -10.27 -3.50 -2.46
C THR A 27 -10.35 -3.06 -3.92
N ASP A 28 -11.36 -3.50 -4.64
CA ASP A 28 -11.67 -3.10 -6.02
C ASP A 28 -12.41 -1.75 -6.11
N GLY A 29 -12.57 -1.02 -4.99
CA GLY A 29 -13.33 0.23 -4.91
C GLY A 29 -14.85 0.04 -4.84
N GLY A 30 -15.36 -1.18 -4.99
CA GLY A 30 -16.78 -1.50 -4.85
C GLY A 30 -17.26 -1.30 -3.41
N ILE A 31 -18.43 -0.67 -3.25
CA ILE A 31 -19.06 -0.47 -1.95
C ILE A 31 -20.33 -1.33 -1.88
N PHE A 32 -20.30 -2.38 -1.06
CA PHE A 32 -21.45 -3.22 -0.79
C PHE A 32 -22.09 -2.78 0.52
N ILE A 33 -23.33 -2.33 0.45
CA ILE A 33 -24.09 -1.85 1.63
C ILE A 33 -25.27 -2.78 1.87
N ARG A 34 -25.37 -3.30 3.09
CA ARG A 34 -26.53 -4.09 3.55
C ARG A 34 -27.69 -3.17 3.91
N ASP A 35 -28.91 -3.71 3.97
CA ASP A 35 -30.11 -2.96 4.35
C ASP A 35 -30.02 -2.30 5.74
N ASN A 36 -29.19 -2.83 6.63
CA ASN A 36 -28.91 -2.27 7.94
C ASN A 36 -27.83 -1.17 7.93
N GLY A 37 -27.31 -0.80 6.75
CA GLY A 37 -26.25 0.20 6.57
C GLY A 37 -24.82 -0.33 6.78
N GLU A 38 -24.64 -1.62 7.06
CA GLU A 38 -23.30 -2.22 7.23
C GLU A 38 -22.58 -2.34 5.89
N GLU A 39 -21.32 -1.87 5.83
CA GLU A 39 -20.44 -2.04 4.65
C GLU A 39 -19.72 -3.38 4.68
N ILE A 40 -19.76 -4.11 3.57
CA ILE A 40 -18.96 -5.32 3.33
C ILE A 40 -17.84 -4.95 2.36
N LYS A 41 -16.61 -5.37 2.67
CA LYS A 41 -15.45 -5.20 1.80
C LYS A 41 -14.82 -6.55 1.47
N SER A 42 -14.44 -6.71 0.21
CA SER A 42 -13.67 -7.86 -0.28
C SER A 42 -12.20 -7.52 -0.31
N PHE A 43 -11.36 -8.39 0.25
CA PHE A 43 -9.89 -8.25 0.27
C PHE A 43 -9.24 -9.41 -0.46
N HIS A 44 -8.14 -9.14 -1.16
CA HIS A 44 -7.42 -10.15 -1.91
C HIS A 44 -6.42 -10.91 -1.01
N THR A 45 -6.37 -12.24 -1.16
CA THR A 45 -5.50 -13.09 -0.32
C THR A 45 -4.03 -12.89 -0.62
N LEU A 46 -3.65 -12.68 -1.90
CA LEU A 46 -2.25 -12.45 -2.29
C LEU A 46 -1.71 -11.15 -1.70
N ASP A 47 -2.52 -10.09 -1.66
CA ASP A 47 -2.14 -8.81 -1.05
C ASP A 47 -1.83 -8.97 0.43
N GLY A 48 -2.69 -9.68 1.15
CA GLY A 48 -2.47 -9.97 2.56
C GLY A 48 -1.21 -10.79 2.81
N HIS A 49 -0.92 -11.77 1.96
CA HIS A 49 0.30 -12.57 2.07
C HIS A 49 1.55 -11.75 1.74
N GLY A 50 1.49 -10.92 0.69
CA GLY A 50 2.57 -10.00 0.32
C GLY A 50 2.96 -9.05 1.45
N LEU A 51 1.95 -8.46 2.13
CA LEU A 51 2.19 -7.59 3.29
C LEU A 51 2.91 -8.31 4.43
N LYS A 52 2.52 -9.56 4.74
CA LYS A 52 3.21 -10.36 5.76
C LYS A 52 4.66 -10.67 5.38
N MET A 53 4.92 -11.01 4.11
CA MET A 53 6.29 -11.23 3.63
C MET A 53 7.12 -9.94 3.70
N LEU A 54 6.55 -8.81 3.32
CA LEU A 54 7.21 -7.51 3.38
C LEU A 54 7.57 -7.12 4.82
N GLN A 55 6.64 -7.30 5.76
CA GLN A 55 6.87 -7.06 7.19
C GLN A 55 7.99 -7.96 7.74
N ALA A 56 8.00 -9.24 7.37
CA ALA A 56 9.07 -10.16 7.74
C ALA A 56 10.45 -9.74 7.17
N SER A 57 10.48 -8.99 6.07
CA SER A 57 11.70 -8.42 5.50
C SER A 57 12.16 -7.12 6.17
N GLY A 58 11.46 -6.64 7.20
CA GLY A 58 11.82 -5.47 8.00
C GLY A 58 11.19 -4.14 7.53
N VAL A 59 10.25 -4.17 6.59
CA VAL A 59 9.52 -2.97 6.15
C VAL A 59 8.24 -2.84 6.96
N GLN A 60 8.01 -1.65 7.53
CA GLN A 60 6.78 -1.34 8.26
C GLN A 60 5.62 -1.13 7.28
N THR A 61 4.39 -1.33 7.76
CA THR A 61 3.17 -1.16 6.96
C THR A 61 2.17 -0.27 7.65
N ALA A 62 1.43 0.51 6.88
CA ALA A 62 0.40 1.42 7.38
C ALA A 62 -0.81 1.47 6.45
N VAL A 63 -1.94 1.85 7.00
CA VAL A 63 -3.16 2.20 6.27
C VAL A 63 -3.59 3.60 6.65
N ILE A 64 -3.91 4.44 5.65
CA ILE A 64 -4.57 5.74 5.82
C ILE A 64 -5.81 5.74 4.93
N THR A 65 -7.00 5.75 5.53
CA THR A 65 -8.29 5.70 4.80
C THR A 65 -9.25 6.78 5.26
N GLY A 66 -10.02 7.32 4.31
CA GLY A 66 -11.09 8.27 4.60
C GLY A 66 -12.32 7.66 5.28
N ARG A 67 -12.49 6.34 5.22
CA ARG A 67 -13.63 5.62 5.78
C ARG A 67 -13.31 4.97 7.13
N ASP A 68 -14.34 4.80 7.95
CA ASP A 68 -14.29 4.04 9.20
C ASP A 68 -15.21 2.81 9.08
N ALA A 69 -14.75 1.79 8.35
CA ALA A 69 -15.48 0.53 8.21
C ALA A 69 -14.90 -0.53 9.16
N PRO A 70 -15.72 -1.18 10.02
CA PRO A 70 -15.26 -2.19 10.97
C PRO A 70 -14.49 -3.36 10.31
N SER A 71 -14.90 -3.77 9.11
CA SER A 71 -14.24 -4.83 8.33
C SER A 71 -12.77 -4.52 8.02
N VAL A 72 -12.44 -3.25 7.78
CA VAL A 72 -11.06 -2.79 7.56
C VAL A 72 -10.23 -2.95 8.83
N GLY A 73 -10.76 -2.54 9.99
CA GLY A 73 -10.07 -2.70 11.27
C GLY A 73 -9.77 -4.17 11.60
N ILE A 74 -10.72 -5.07 11.31
CA ILE A 74 -10.54 -6.52 11.45
C ILE A 74 -9.40 -6.99 10.54
N ARG A 75 -9.40 -6.57 9.26
CA ARG A 75 -8.38 -6.97 8.28
C ARG A 75 -7.00 -6.45 8.65
N VAL A 76 -6.88 -5.20 9.06
CA VAL A 76 -5.64 -4.57 9.55
C VAL A 76 -5.04 -5.39 10.70
N LYS A 77 -5.88 -5.78 11.68
CA LYS A 77 -5.45 -6.61 12.81
C LYS A 77 -4.99 -8.01 12.36
N GLN A 78 -5.72 -8.68 11.46
CA GLN A 78 -5.36 -9.99 10.93
C GLN A 78 -4.00 -9.98 10.20
N LEU A 79 -3.71 -8.89 9.50
CA LEU A 79 -2.47 -8.71 8.74
C LEU A 79 -1.30 -8.22 9.59
N GLY A 80 -1.55 -7.77 10.83
CA GLY A 80 -0.51 -7.22 11.70
C GLY A 80 0.05 -5.89 11.17
N ILE A 81 -0.78 -5.08 10.51
CA ILE A 81 -0.38 -3.76 10.00
C ILE A 81 0.00 -2.86 11.18
N ASN A 82 1.17 -2.21 11.10
CA ASN A 82 1.76 -1.48 12.22
C ASN A 82 0.98 -0.22 12.62
N TYR A 83 0.44 0.50 11.62
CA TYR A 83 -0.27 1.77 11.85
C TYR A 83 -1.59 1.80 11.09
N TYR A 84 -2.64 2.30 11.73
CA TYR A 84 -3.97 2.40 11.13
C TYR A 84 -4.61 3.75 11.45
N PHE A 85 -4.79 4.56 10.41
CA PHE A 85 -5.47 5.84 10.44
C PHE A 85 -6.77 5.74 9.63
N LYS A 86 -7.91 5.84 10.32
CA LYS A 86 -9.25 5.70 9.75
C LYS A 86 -10.07 6.97 9.90
N GLY A 87 -11.03 7.20 9.01
CA GLY A 87 -11.89 8.38 9.05
C GLY A 87 -11.13 9.69 8.76
N ILE A 88 -10.06 9.61 7.96
CA ILE A 88 -9.15 10.71 7.72
C ILE A 88 -9.63 11.56 6.55
N SER A 89 -10.02 12.80 6.81
CA SER A 89 -10.35 13.78 5.77
C SER A 89 -9.12 14.47 5.17
N ASP A 90 -8.06 14.67 5.95
CA ASP A 90 -6.79 15.23 5.51
C ASP A 90 -5.68 14.18 5.61
N LYS A 91 -5.40 13.49 4.50
CA LYS A 91 -4.36 12.46 4.44
C LYS A 91 -2.95 13.02 4.66
N ARG A 92 -2.72 14.31 4.39
CA ARG A 92 -1.43 14.95 4.61
C ARG A 92 -1.09 15.02 6.10
N ALA A 93 -2.01 15.53 6.91
CA ALA A 93 -1.80 15.64 8.35
C ALA A 93 -1.58 14.26 8.99
N ALA A 94 -2.37 13.25 8.57
CA ALA A 94 -2.20 11.86 9.01
C ALA A 94 -0.84 11.28 8.58
N TYR A 95 -0.37 11.60 7.39
CA TYR A 95 0.94 11.18 6.89
C TYR A 95 2.10 11.77 7.70
N GLU A 96 2.04 13.06 8.03
CA GLU A 96 3.05 13.73 8.85
C GLU A 96 3.12 13.11 10.26
N GLU A 97 1.97 12.85 10.88
CA GLU A 97 1.89 12.14 12.17
C GLU A 97 2.43 10.70 12.08
N LEU A 98 2.05 9.97 11.03
CA LEU A 98 2.50 8.60 10.80
C LEU A 98 4.02 8.53 10.67
N ARG A 99 4.64 9.41 9.86
CA ARG A 99 6.09 9.43 9.68
C ARG A 99 6.83 9.68 11.00
N ALA A 100 6.34 10.64 11.78
CA ALA A 100 6.93 10.93 13.10
C ALA A 100 6.86 9.70 14.03
N LYS A 101 5.73 8.96 14.03
CA LYS A 101 5.55 7.73 14.82
C LYS A 101 6.43 6.58 14.32
N ALA A 102 6.56 6.44 13.01
CA ALA A 102 7.34 5.37 12.38
C ALA A 102 8.85 5.64 12.38
N GLY A 103 9.26 6.88 12.61
CA GLY A 103 10.67 7.30 12.60
C GLY A 103 11.29 7.24 11.21
N VAL A 104 10.55 7.64 10.16
CA VAL A 104 10.99 7.58 8.76
C VAL A 104 10.89 8.93 8.07
N GLU A 105 11.76 9.13 7.09
CA GLU A 105 11.76 10.31 6.24
C GLU A 105 10.82 10.14 5.03
N GLU A 106 10.46 11.25 4.35
CA GLU A 106 9.59 11.22 3.16
C GLU A 106 10.11 10.28 2.07
N GLY A 107 11.43 10.32 1.80
CA GLY A 107 12.08 9.46 0.81
C GLY A 107 12.08 7.97 1.16
N GLU A 108 11.76 7.61 2.40
CA GLU A 108 11.70 6.22 2.89
C GLU A 108 10.28 5.65 2.92
N CYS A 109 9.29 6.45 2.48
CA CYS A 109 7.89 6.06 2.41
C CYS A 109 7.48 5.71 0.97
N ALA A 110 6.73 4.62 0.82
CA ALA A 110 5.93 4.33 -0.37
C ALA A 110 4.46 4.55 -0.04
N PHE A 111 3.69 5.07 -0.98
CA PHE A 111 2.25 5.20 -0.86
C PHE A 111 1.56 4.61 -2.08
N VAL A 112 0.55 3.77 -1.87
CA VAL A 112 -0.30 3.24 -2.94
C VAL A 112 -1.67 3.90 -2.84
N GLY A 113 -2.08 4.58 -3.91
CA GLY A 113 -3.37 5.28 -4.00
C GLY A 113 -4.05 5.10 -5.34
N ASP A 114 -5.31 5.51 -5.42
CA ASP A 114 -6.14 5.41 -6.61
C ASP A 114 -6.82 6.74 -7.00
N ASP A 115 -6.99 7.67 -6.07
CA ASP A 115 -7.77 8.88 -6.34
C ASP A 115 -7.04 10.17 -5.89
N VAL A 116 -7.59 11.30 -6.25
CA VAL A 116 -7.02 12.64 -6.00
C VAL A 116 -6.84 12.96 -4.51
N VAL A 117 -7.59 12.30 -3.64
CA VAL A 117 -7.48 12.43 -2.18
C VAL A 117 -6.15 11.86 -1.65
N ASP A 118 -5.44 11.06 -2.43
CA ASP A 118 -4.15 10.45 -2.11
C ASP A 118 -2.96 11.35 -2.48
N LEU A 119 -3.17 12.26 -3.43
CA LEU A 119 -2.12 13.12 -3.97
C LEU A 119 -1.37 13.93 -2.92
N PRO A 120 -2.00 14.43 -1.83
CA PRO A 120 -1.26 15.15 -0.79
C PRO A 120 -0.11 14.33 -0.16
N VAL A 121 -0.22 13.00 -0.16
CA VAL A 121 0.83 12.08 0.29
C VAL A 121 1.74 11.67 -0.87
N MET A 122 1.15 11.28 -2.00
CA MET A 122 1.90 10.77 -3.17
C MET A 122 2.95 11.74 -3.68
N VAL A 123 2.65 13.04 -3.73
CA VAL A 123 3.62 14.05 -4.22
C VAL A 123 4.77 14.33 -3.25
N ARG A 124 4.76 13.72 -2.05
CA ARG A 124 5.77 13.90 -1.00
C ARG A 124 6.58 12.65 -0.73
N CYS A 125 5.97 11.47 -0.88
CA CYS A 125 6.65 10.22 -0.55
C CYS A 125 7.73 9.85 -1.59
N GLY A 126 8.68 9.02 -1.18
CA GLY A 126 9.79 8.57 -2.03
C GLY A 126 9.36 7.68 -3.18
N LEU A 127 8.30 6.88 -2.99
CA LEU A 127 7.77 5.98 -4.02
C LEU A 127 6.23 6.10 -4.10
N PRO A 128 5.71 7.07 -4.88
CA PRO A 128 4.28 7.12 -5.18
C PRO A 128 3.91 6.02 -6.19
N VAL A 129 2.91 5.22 -5.83
CA VAL A 129 2.39 4.13 -6.65
C VAL A 129 0.90 4.33 -6.90
N ALA A 130 0.44 4.12 -8.12
CA ALA A 130 -0.96 4.07 -8.46
C ALA A 130 -1.37 2.69 -8.99
N VAL A 131 -2.63 2.32 -8.76
CA VAL A 131 -3.25 1.18 -9.45
C VAL A 131 -3.66 1.58 -10.87
N PRO A 132 -3.78 0.64 -11.84
CA PRO A 132 -4.00 1.00 -13.25
C PRO A 132 -5.37 1.63 -13.53
N ASP A 133 -6.34 1.39 -12.68
CA ASP A 133 -7.71 1.92 -12.71
C ASP A 133 -7.89 3.19 -11.85
N ALA A 134 -6.79 3.75 -11.35
CA ALA A 134 -6.79 5.02 -10.62
C ALA A 134 -7.26 6.20 -11.49
N HIS A 135 -7.71 7.26 -10.84
CA HIS A 135 -8.04 8.52 -11.52
C HIS A 135 -6.87 9.01 -12.38
N TRP A 136 -7.13 9.49 -13.59
CA TRP A 136 -6.10 9.87 -14.56
C TRP A 136 -5.07 10.88 -13.99
N PHE A 137 -5.53 11.79 -13.13
CA PHE A 137 -4.63 12.79 -12.52
C PHE A 137 -3.70 12.15 -11.48
N THR A 138 -4.17 11.14 -10.76
CA THR A 138 -3.35 10.35 -9.83
C THR A 138 -2.29 9.55 -10.58
N LEU A 139 -2.64 8.95 -11.72
CA LEU A 139 -1.70 8.24 -12.59
C LEU A 139 -0.53 9.12 -13.04
N GLN A 140 -0.77 10.40 -13.32
CA GLN A 140 0.28 11.36 -13.74
C GLN A 140 1.31 11.65 -12.65
N HIS A 141 0.99 11.40 -11.38
CA HIS A 141 1.86 11.67 -10.24
C HIS A 141 2.51 10.40 -9.65
N ALA A 142 2.26 9.25 -10.25
CA ALA A 142 2.85 7.98 -9.84
C ALA A 142 4.23 7.77 -10.46
N ALA A 143 5.20 7.33 -9.65
CA ALA A 143 6.48 6.83 -10.13
C ALA A 143 6.38 5.37 -10.63
N TYR A 144 5.36 4.66 -10.17
CA TYR A 144 5.06 3.29 -10.61
C TYR A 144 3.56 3.08 -10.72
N ILE A 145 3.11 2.50 -11.81
CA ILE A 145 1.72 2.05 -11.99
C ILE A 145 1.73 0.53 -11.99
N THR A 146 0.95 -0.09 -11.10
CA THR A 146 0.87 -1.55 -11.01
C THR A 146 0.23 -2.15 -12.26
N LYS A 147 0.54 -3.41 -12.56
CA LYS A 147 -0.11 -4.17 -13.63
C LYS A 147 -1.44 -4.77 -13.15
N GLN A 148 -1.49 -5.13 -11.87
CA GLN A 148 -2.68 -5.64 -11.22
C GLN A 148 -3.53 -4.49 -10.70
N ALA A 149 -4.85 -4.61 -10.83
CA ALA A 149 -5.81 -3.65 -10.29
C ALA A 149 -5.90 -3.72 -8.76
N GLY A 150 -6.47 -2.67 -8.15
CA GLY A 150 -6.79 -2.67 -6.74
C GLY A 150 -7.69 -3.84 -6.35
N GLY A 151 -7.46 -4.45 -5.19
CA GLY A 151 -8.17 -5.65 -4.73
C GLY A 151 -7.95 -6.90 -5.58
N ALA A 152 -6.99 -6.89 -6.50
CA ALA A 152 -6.68 -7.99 -7.42
C ALA A 152 -5.20 -8.37 -7.46
N GLY A 153 -4.42 -7.98 -6.45
CA GLY A 153 -3.00 -8.30 -6.35
C GLY A 153 -2.05 -7.12 -6.54
N ALA A 154 -2.55 -5.89 -6.67
CA ALA A 154 -1.73 -4.69 -6.81
C ALA A 154 -0.78 -4.50 -5.63
N VAL A 155 -1.28 -4.66 -4.41
CA VAL A 155 -0.47 -4.51 -3.20
C VAL A 155 0.58 -5.63 -3.10
N ARG A 156 0.25 -6.86 -3.53
CA ARG A 156 1.23 -7.95 -3.64
C ARG A 156 2.36 -7.58 -4.60
N GLU A 157 2.04 -7.02 -5.75
CA GLU A 157 3.03 -6.58 -6.74
C GLU A 157 3.98 -5.54 -6.16
N VAL A 158 3.46 -4.57 -5.40
CA VAL A 158 4.27 -3.54 -4.72
C VAL A 158 5.15 -4.13 -3.64
N CYS A 159 4.64 -5.07 -2.84
CA CYS A 159 5.44 -5.78 -1.83
C CYS A 159 6.61 -6.53 -2.47
N ASP A 160 6.35 -7.27 -3.56
CA ASP A 160 7.37 -8.00 -4.30
C ASP A 160 8.39 -7.05 -4.95
N LEU A 161 7.95 -5.89 -5.48
CA LEU A 161 8.80 -4.83 -6.03
C LEU A 161 9.79 -4.31 -4.97
N ILE A 162 9.30 -3.94 -3.80
CA ILE A 162 10.13 -3.41 -2.70
C ILE A 162 11.11 -4.47 -2.23
N MET A 163 10.66 -5.70 -1.93
CA MET A 163 11.51 -6.78 -1.50
C MET A 163 12.58 -7.15 -2.54
N ARG A 164 12.21 -7.10 -3.84
CA ARG A 164 13.15 -7.32 -4.94
C ARG A 164 14.23 -6.26 -4.99
N ALA A 165 13.85 -4.99 -4.91
CA ALA A 165 14.79 -3.87 -4.91
C ALA A 165 15.75 -3.93 -3.71
N LYS A 166 15.27 -4.39 -2.55
CA LYS A 166 16.06 -4.60 -1.32
C LYS A 166 16.88 -5.91 -1.33
N GLY A 167 16.70 -6.77 -2.34
CA GLY A 167 17.39 -8.07 -2.42
C GLY A 167 16.86 -9.14 -1.45
N THR A 168 15.71 -8.93 -0.81
CA THR A 168 15.14 -9.85 0.19
C THR A 168 14.11 -10.83 -0.39
N LEU A 169 13.57 -10.56 -1.59
CA LEU A 169 12.49 -11.38 -2.19
C LEU A 169 12.91 -12.84 -2.39
N GLY A 170 14.13 -13.06 -2.90
CA GLY A 170 14.63 -14.44 -3.15
C GLY A 170 14.66 -15.29 -1.90
N ALA A 171 15.18 -14.73 -0.80
CA ALA A 171 15.20 -15.43 0.49
C ALA A 171 13.77 -15.71 0.99
N ALA A 172 12.87 -14.71 0.92
CA ALA A 172 11.49 -14.87 1.34
C ALA A 172 10.75 -15.95 0.55
N LEU A 173 10.98 -16.07 -0.76
CA LEU A 173 10.34 -17.11 -1.60
C LEU A 173 10.94 -18.51 -1.34
N ASN A 174 12.23 -18.60 -1.09
CA ASN A 174 12.91 -19.88 -0.84
C ASN A 174 12.41 -20.59 0.43
N GLU A 175 11.81 -19.85 1.39
CA GLU A 175 11.18 -20.47 2.57
C GLU A 175 10.03 -21.43 2.22
N TYR A 176 9.37 -21.24 1.07
CA TYR A 176 8.21 -22.03 0.63
C TYR A 176 8.56 -23.26 -0.22
N ILE A 177 9.83 -23.43 -0.55
CA ILE A 177 10.33 -24.57 -1.37
C ILE A 177 11.38 -25.44 -0.66
N LYS A 178 11.48 -25.31 0.65
CA LYS A 178 12.34 -26.14 1.52
C LYS A 178 11.74 -27.52 1.75
#